data_64489ab51cd7615af1f5ec2999aed117
#
_entry.id   64489ab51cd7615af1f5ec2999aed117
#
_cell.length_a   1.000
_cell.length_b   1.000
_cell.length_c   1.000
_cell.angle_alpha   90.00
_cell.angle_beta   90.00
_cell.angle_gamma   90.00
#
_symmetry.space_group_name_H-M   'P 1'
#
loop_
_entity.id
_entity.type
_entity.pdbx_description
1 polymer ?
#
loop_
_entity_poly.entity_id
_entity_poly.type
_entity_poly.pdbx_seq_one_letter_code
_entity_poly.pdbx_strand_id
1 'polypeptide(L)'
;MRLPIRSVELFTGAGGLALGLEKVGCHHLAMVEFNAQACDTIRHNMEHRQSLAKDWTLYQSDVRAIEYNNIVQSVELVAGGPPCQPFSMGGKARGRMDSRDMFPEAVRAVRELCPRYFVFENVKGLLREGFASYFNYIILQLSFPTVIRREKEDWIEHLSRLEKIQTSGHHPELAYRVVYRLLDAANYGVPQHRHRVFIVGFRSDLGVEW
;
A
#
# COMPACT_ATOMS: atom_id res chain seq x y z
N MET A 1 1.86 -3.36 -29.02
CA MET A 1 2.62 -3.39 -27.76
C MET A 1 1.76 -2.77 -26.68
N ARG A 2 1.50 -3.45 -25.56
CA ARG A 2 0.81 -2.80 -24.42
C ARG A 2 1.79 -1.82 -23.78
N LEU A 3 1.33 -0.61 -23.46
CA LEU A 3 2.13 0.34 -22.67
C LEU A 3 2.38 -0.24 -21.28
N PRO A 4 3.55 -0.03 -20.70
CA PRO A 4 3.85 -0.48 -19.34
C PRO A 4 2.92 0.19 -18.33
N ILE A 5 2.55 -0.54 -17.28
CA ILE A 5 1.77 0.01 -16.15
C ILE A 5 2.71 0.89 -15.32
N ARG A 6 2.46 2.18 -15.30
CA ARG A 6 3.28 3.14 -14.53
C ARG A 6 2.94 3.08 -13.06
N SER A 7 3.95 2.83 -12.24
CA SER A 7 3.77 2.59 -10.81
C SER A 7 4.61 3.51 -9.92
N VAL A 8 4.09 3.70 -8.71
CA VAL A 8 4.85 4.24 -7.57
C VAL A 8 4.87 3.17 -6.49
N GLU A 9 6.07 2.88 -5.97
CA GLU A 9 6.24 1.91 -4.89
C GLU A 9 6.71 2.61 -3.62
N LEU A 10 6.02 2.33 -2.52
CA LEU A 10 6.29 2.87 -1.19
C LEU A 10 6.81 1.77 -0.29
N PHE A 11 7.68 2.12 0.66
CA PHE A 11 8.26 1.14 1.59
C PHE A 11 8.93 -0.01 0.85
N THR A 12 9.70 0.33 -0.17
CA THR A 12 10.23 -0.60 -1.17
C THR A 12 11.16 -1.65 -0.57
N GLY A 13 11.78 -1.38 0.58
CA GLY A 13 12.80 -2.24 1.14
C GLY A 13 13.97 -2.43 0.16
N ALA A 14 14.43 -3.65 0.00
CA ALA A 14 15.49 -3.98 -0.97
C ALA A 14 14.96 -4.22 -2.41
N GLY A 15 13.72 -3.86 -2.72
CA GLY A 15 13.17 -3.93 -4.08
C GLY A 15 12.51 -5.26 -4.46
N GLY A 16 12.16 -6.12 -3.48
CA GLY A 16 11.61 -7.44 -3.79
C GLY A 16 10.25 -7.41 -4.48
N LEU A 17 9.33 -6.56 -4.02
CA LEU A 17 8.01 -6.38 -4.64
C LEU A 17 8.16 -5.67 -5.99
N ALA A 18 9.01 -4.65 -6.08
CA ALA A 18 9.33 -3.94 -7.31
C ALA A 18 9.80 -4.89 -8.42
N LEU A 19 10.74 -5.78 -8.12
CA LEU A 19 11.21 -6.79 -9.08
C LEU A 19 10.07 -7.70 -9.58
N GLY A 20 9.16 -8.06 -8.69
CA GLY A 20 7.98 -8.86 -9.06
C GLY A 20 7.05 -8.12 -10.01
N LEU A 21 6.80 -6.85 -9.74
CA LEU A 21 5.95 -5.98 -10.57
C LEU A 21 6.59 -5.67 -11.92
N GLU A 22 7.90 -5.40 -11.95
CA GLU A 22 8.64 -5.17 -13.19
C GLU A 22 8.57 -6.39 -14.13
N LYS A 23 8.68 -7.62 -13.58
CA LYS A 23 8.56 -8.87 -14.36
C LYS A 23 7.21 -9.03 -15.06
N VAL A 24 6.16 -8.42 -14.55
CA VAL A 24 4.82 -8.46 -15.15
C VAL A 24 4.48 -7.22 -15.97
N GLY A 25 5.46 -6.35 -16.22
CA GLY A 25 5.36 -5.20 -17.13
C GLY A 25 4.99 -3.88 -16.45
N CYS A 26 5.20 -3.76 -15.15
CA CYS A 26 5.17 -2.45 -14.49
C CYS A 26 6.46 -1.68 -14.78
N HIS A 27 6.36 -0.36 -14.78
CA HIS A 27 7.49 0.56 -14.85
C HIS A 27 7.42 1.54 -13.67
N HIS A 28 8.44 1.50 -12.81
CA HIS A 28 8.46 2.30 -11.59
C HIS A 28 8.89 3.74 -11.87
N LEU A 29 7.95 4.68 -11.75
CA LEU A 29 8.21 6.12 -11.85
C LEU A 29 8.93 6.65 -10.61
N ALA A 30 8.62 6.07 -9.45
CA ALA A 30 9.22 6.41 -8.19
C ALA A 30 9.19 5.20 -7.24
N MET A 31 10.27 5.04 -6.50
CA MET A 31 10.39 4.09 -5.40
C MET A 31 10.83 4.84 -4.16
N VAL A 32 10.08 4.71 -3.08
CA VAL A 32 10.33 5.46 -1.84
C VAL A 32 10.75 4.48 -0.74
N GLU A 33 11.94 4.69 -0.20
CA GLU A 33 12.47 3.91 0.91
C GLU A 33 13.22 4.83 1.89
N PHE A 34 13.01 4.61 3.16
CA PHE A 34 13.65 5.40 4.23
C PHE A 34 14.99 4.80 4.68
N ASN A 35 15.09 3.48 4.69
CA ASN A 35 16.25 2.77 5.20
C ASN A 35 17.45 2.86 4.26
N ALA A 36 18.55 3.45 4.71
CA ALA A 36 19.75 3.65 3.90
C ALA A 36 20.33 2.34 3.35
N GLN A 37 20.39 1.28 4.17
CA GLN A 37 20.95 -0.02 3.75
C GLN A 37 20.10 -0.69 2.68
N ALA A 38 18.78 -0.56 2.77
CA ALA A 38 17.87 -1.03 1.72
C ALA A 38 18.05 -0.24 0.43
N CYS A 39 18.17 1.09 0.52
CA CYS A 39 18.48 1.96 -0.61
C CYS A 39 19.81 1.62 -1.26
N ASP A 40 20.86 1.32 -0.48
CA ASP A 40 22.17 0.93 -1.00
C ASP A 40 22.09 -0.40 -1.78
N THR A 41 21.27 -1.35 -1.31
CA THR A 41 21.01 -2.59 -2.05
C THR A 41 20.36 -2.31 -3.40
N ILE A 42 19.37 -1.41 -3.46
CA ILE A 42 18.74 -1.00 -4.73
C ILE A 42 19.75 -0.34 -5.65
N ARG A 43 20.51 0.65 -5.16
CA ARG A 43 21.54 1.36 -5.96
C ARG A 43 22.57 0.39 -6.53
N HIS A 44 23.05 -0.55 -5.70
CA HIS A 44 23.98 -1.57 -6.17
C HIS A 44 23.40 -2.39 -7.34
N ASN A 45 22.14 -2.80 -7.26
CA ASN A 45 21.47 -3.53 -8.34
C ASN A 45 21.27 -2.68 -9.60
N MET A 46 20.99 -1.38 -9.45
CA MET A 46 20.89 -0.43 -10.56
C MET A 46 22.22 -0.24 -11.27
N GLU A 47 23.32 -0.02 -10.52
CA GLU A 47 24.68 0.19 -11.03
C GLU A 47 25.20 -1.04 -11.77
N HIS A 48 24.96 -2.22 -11.25
CA HIS A 48 25.37 -3.48 -11.88
C HIS A 48 24.43 -3.93 -12.99
N ARG A 49 23.53 -3.03 -13.42
CA ARG A 49 22.60 -3.22 -14.55
C ARG A 49 21.85 -4.55 -14.50
N GLN A 50 21.42 -4.96 -13.31
CA GLN A 50 20.46 -6.03 -13.21
C GLN A 50 19.28 -5.67 -14.09
N SER A 51 18.98 -6.48 -15.08
CA SER A 51 18.17 -6.13 -16.26
C SER A 51 16.81 -5.49 -15.94
N LEU A 52 16.28 -5.74 -14.74
CA LEU A 52 14.98 -5.20 -14.30
C LEU A 52 15.09 -3.91 -13.46
N ALA A 53 16.24 -3.63 -12.85
CA ALA A 53 16.38 -2.49 -11.93
C ALA A 53 17.04 -1.25 -12.56
N LYS A 54 17.55 -1.33 -13.78
CA LYS A 54 18.41 -0.32 -14.42
C LYS A 54 17.79 1.08 -14.58
N ASP A 55 16.45 1.13 -14.73
CA ASP A 55 15.71 2.36 -15.03
C ASP A 55 14.87 2.83 -13.85
N TRP A 56 15.14 2.33 -12.63
CA TRP A 56 14.40 2.72 -11.43
C TRP A 56 14.78 4.12 -10.94
N THR A 57 13.79 4.86 -10.44
CA THR A 57 14.01 6.16 -9.77
C THR A 57 13.78 5.98 -8.28
N LEU A 58 14.87 6.02 -7.49
CA LEU A 58 14.84 5.81 -6.05
C LEU A 58 14.90 7.13 -5.28
N TYR A 59 13.94 7.33 -4.41
CA TYR A 59 13.91 8.40 -3.41
C TYR A 59 14.23 7.81 -2.03
N GLN A 60 15.40 8.13 -1.50
CA GLN A 60 15.72 7.81 -0.11
C GLN A 60 15.09 8.88 0.79
N SER A 61 13.86 8.64 1.22
CA SER A 61 13.07 9.62 1.97
C SER A 61 12.05 8.94 2.87
N ASP A 62 11.65 9.66 3.92
CA ASP A 62 10.43 9.33 4.65
C ASP A 62 9.21 9.54 3.73
N VAL A 63 8.33 8.55 3.66
CA VAL A 63 7.13 8.63 2.82
C VAL A 63 6.26 9.83 3.17
N ARG A 64 6.27 10.28 4.44
CA ARG A 64 5.53 11.46 4.92
C ARG A 64 6.00 12.77 4.30
N ALA A 65 7.25 12.82 3.83
CA ALA A 65 7.84 13.98 3.17
C ALA A 65 7.63 13.99 1.64
N ILE A 66 7.01 12.96 1.09
CA ILE A 66 6.79 12.87 -0.36
C ILE A 66 5.59 13.74 -0.75
N GLU A 67 5.82 14.63 -1.69
CA GLU A 67 4.80 15.42 -2.37
C GLU A 67 4.44 14.77 -3.69
N TYR A 68 3.35 14.03 -3.74
CA TYR A 68 2.94 13.24 -4.92
C TYR A 68 2.59 14.12 -6.11
N ASN A 69 2.20 15.38 -5.91
CA ASN A 69 1.95 16.35 -6.97
C ASN A 69 3.18 16.64 -7.85
N ASN A 70 4.38 16.34 -7.34
CA ASN A 70 5.61 16.47 -8.11
C ASN A 70 5.85 15.31 -9.08
N ILE A 71 5.02 14.26 -9.02
CA ILE A 71 5.05 13.16 -9.97
C ILE A 71 4.21 13.57 -11.18
N VAL A 72 4.90 14.05 -12.21
CA VAL A 72 4.28 14.69 -13.40
C VAL A 72 3.47 13.72 -14.27
N GLN A 73 3.71 12.42 -14.16
CA GLN A 73 3.04 11.40 -14.98
C GLN A 73 1.86 10.79 -14.24
N SER A 74 0.81 10.41 -14.98
CA SER A 74 -0.29 9.67 -14.38
C SER A 74 0.18 8.30 -13.87
N VAL A 75 -0.11 8.01 -12.61
CA VAL A 75 0.21 6.75 -11.94
C VAL A 75 -0.97 5.79 -12.10
N GLU A 76 -0.70 4.58 -12.58
CA GLU A 76 -1.73 3.57 -12.77
C GLU A 76 -1.76 2.57 -11.60
N LEU A 77 -0.62 2.35 -10.94
CA LEU A 77 -0.48 1.43 -9.81
C LEU A 77 0.27 2.10 -8.65
N VAL A 78 -0.29 2.02 -7.46
CA VAL A 78 0.44 2.26 -6.21
C VAL A 78 0.69 0.92 -5.53
N ALA A 79 1.95 0.62 -5.20
CA ALA A 79 2.33 -0.61 -4.53
C ALA A 79 3.13 -0.33 -3.27
N GLY A 80 3.29 -1.34 -2.39
CA GLY A 80 4.18 -1.22 -1.25
C GLY A 80 3.92 -2.20 -0.12
N GLY A 81 4.84 -2.21 0.84
CA GLY A 81 4.73 -2.99 2.08
C GLY A 81 4.68 -2.09 3.31
N PRO A 82 3.57 -1.34 3.57
CA PRO A 82 3.51 -0.38 4.67
C PRO A 82 3.77 -1.07 6.02
N PRO A 83 4.75 -0.62 6.81
CA PRO A 83 4.93 -1.13 8.17
C PRO A 83 3.63 -0.99 8.97
N CYS A 84 3.19 -2.11 9.54
CA CYS A 84 2.05 -2.16 10.44
C CYS A 84 2.55 -2.69 11.78
N GLN A 85 2.81 -1.78 12.71
CA GLN A 85 3.11 -2.16 14.07
C GLN A 85 1.79 -2.28 14.83
N PRO A 86 1.47 -3.46 15.38
CA PRO A 86 0.22 -3.65 16.09
C PRO A 86 0.17 -2.72 17.30
N PHE A 87 -0.99 -2.13 17.53
CA PHE A 87 -1.29 -1.49 18.80
C PHE A 87 -0.93 -2.46 19.94
N SER A 88 -0.13 -2.02 20.90
CA SER A 88 0.18 -2.82 22.08
C SER A 88 -1.15 -3.13 22.79
N MET A 89 -1.54 -4.41 22.78
CA MET A 89 -2.80 -4.92 23.36
C MET A 89 -2.92 -4.74 24.89
N GLY A 90 -1.96 -4.09 25.53
CA GLY A 90 -1.85 -3.99 26.99
C GLY A 90 -2.15 -2.64 27.62
N GLY A 91 -2.53 -1.63 26.89
CA GLY A 91 -2.73 -0.30 27.46
C GLY A 91 -3.93 0.40 26.89
N LYS A 92 -4.69 1.08 27.74
CA LYS A 92 -5.79 2.01 27.47
C LYS A 92 -5.44 3.06 26.38
N ALA A 93 -5.06 2.61 25.19
CA ALA A 93 -4.71 3.47 24.04
C ALA A 93 -6.00 3.98 23.38
N ARG A 94 -6.75 4.79 24.13
CA ARG A 94 -7.78 5.66 23.54
C ARG A 94 -7.05 6.70 22.69
N GLY A 95 -7.03 6.52 21.37
CA GLY A 95 -6.89 7.62 20.43
C GLY A 95 -5.53 7.93 19.83
N ARG A 96 -4.41 7.33 20.21
CA ARG A 96 -3.13 7.53 19.50
C ARG A 96 -2.81 6.33 18.62
N MET A 97 -2.83 6.54 17.31
CA MET A 97 -2.25 5.60 16.35
C MET A 97 -0.73 5.54 16.60
N ASP A 98 -0.16 4.32 16.53
CA ASP A 98 1.29 4.15 16.62
C ASP A 98 1.95 4.90 15.46
N SER A 99 2.93 5.76 15.74
CA SER A 99 3.66 6.52 14.72
C SER A 99 4.42 5.64 13.71
N ARG A 100 4.50 4.34 13.98
CA ARG A 100 5.09 3.32 13.12
C ARG A 100 4.07 2.65 12.19
N ASP A 101 2.79 2.96 12.37
CA ASP A 101 1.75 2.52 11.44
C ASP A 101 1.76 3.43 10.20
N MET A 102 2.09 2.85 9.07
CA MET A 102 2.22 3.56 7.80
C MET A 102 1.07 3.31 6.82
N PHE A 103 0.02 2.59 7.23
CA PHE A 103 -1.18 2.50 6.39
C PHE A 103 -1.84 3.85 6.09
N PRO A 104 -1.89 4.82 7.01
CA PRO A 104 -2.39 6.16 6.68
C PRO A 104 -1.65 6.82 5.51
N GLU A 105 -0.34 6.60 5.39
CA GLU A 105 0.47 7.11 4.27
C GLU A 105 0.21 6.35 2.97
N ALA A 106 -0.02 5.04 3.04
CA ALA A 106 -0.46 4.26 1.88
C ALA A 106 -1.83 4.75 1.37
N VAL A 107 -2.78 5.01 2.27
CA VAL A 107 -4.09 5.61 1.94
C VAL A 107 -3.93 7.01 1.35
N ARG A 108 -3.01 7.84 1.91
CA ARG A 108 -2.71 9.17 1.37
C ARG A 108 -2.20 9.09 -0.06
N ALA A 109 -1.28 8.19 -0.35
CA ALA A 109 -0.77 7.98 -1.70
C ALA A 109 -1.88 7.57 -2.69
N VAL A 110 -2.77 6.64 -2.29
CA VAL A 110 -3.91 6.24 -3.11
C VAL A 110 -4.86 7.41 -3.35
N ARG A 111 -5.10 8.26 -2.34
CA ARG A 111 -5.95 9.43 -2.45
C ARG A 111 -5.38 10.50 -3.39
N GLU A 112 -4.09 10.80 -3.27
CA GLU A 112 -3.44 11.89 -4.01
C GLU A 112 -3.07 11.50 -5.45
N LEU A 113 -2.67 10.24 -5.67
CA LEU A 113 -2.32 9.74 -6.99
C LEU A 113 -3.51 9.20 -7.78
N CYS A 114 -4.63 8.91 -7.14
CA CYS A 114 -5.85 8.36 -7.75
C CYS A 114 -5.58 7.20 -8.73
N PRO A 115 -4.73 6.21 -8.38
CA PRO A 115 -4.31 5.17 -9.30
C PRO A 115 -5.49 4.32 -9.77
N ARG A 116 -5.34 3.59 -10.88
CA ARG A 116 -6.33 2.60 -11.33
C ARG A 116 -6.35 1.38 -10.41
N TYR A 117 -5.17 1.03 -9.86
CA TYR A 117 -4.95 -0.15 -9.03
C TYR A 117 -4.04 0.18 -7.86
N PHE A 118 -4.14 -0.59 -6.78
CA PHE A 118 -3.10 -0.64 -5.78
C PHE A 118 -2.85 -2.07 -5.31
N VAL A 119 -1.63 -2.34 -4.83
CA VAL A 119 -1.22 -3.62 -4.25
C VAL A 119 -0.39 -3.37 -3.01
N PHE A 120 -0.89 -3.77 -1.84
CA PHE A 120 -0.15 -3.69 -0.59
C PHE A 120 0.11 -5.08 -0.01
N GLU A 121 1.35 -5.31 0.42
CA GLU A 121 1.76 -6.55 1.08
C GLU A 121 1.90 -6.32 2.58
N ASN A 122 1.53 -7.31 3.38
CA ASN A 122 1.77 -7.27 4.81
C ASN A 122 1.94 -8.67 5.42
N VAL A 123 2.36 -8.72 6.67
CA VAL A 123 2.56 -9.98 7.40
C VAL A 123 1.22 -10.65 7.74
N LYS A 124 1.21 -12.00 7.80
CA LYS A 124 0.04 -12.82 8.21
C LYS A 124 -0.58 -12.35 9.53
N GLY A 125 0.25 -11.80 10.44
CA GLY A 125 -0.20 -11.32 11.74
C GLY A 125 -1.31 -10.26 11.70
N LEU A 126 -1.45 -9.53 10.59
CA LEU A 126 -2.50 -8.53 10.37
C LEU A 126 -3.91 -9.16 10.37
N LEU A 127 -4.03 -10.44 10.02
CA LEU A 127 -5.31 -11.19 9.99
C LEU A 127 -5.65 -11.89 11.32
N ARG A 128 -4.92 -11.65 12.41
CA ARG A 128 -5.26 -12.21 13.72
C ARG A 128 -6.58 -11.64 14.22
N GLU A 129 -7.35 -12.45 14.93
CA GLU A 129 -8.66 -12.06 15.48
C GLU A 129 -8.61 -10.74 16.27
N GLY A 130 -7.58 -10.55 17.12
CA GLY A 130 -7.38 -9.32 17.88
C GLY A 130 -7.13 -8.06 17.05
N PHE A 131 -6.89 -8.19 15.74
CA PHE A 131 -6.70 -7.09 14.80
C PHE A 131 -7.84 -6.94 13.79
N ALA A 132 -8.91 -7.74 13.89
CA ALA A 132 -9.98 -7.77 12.88
C ALA A 132 -10.61 -6.39 12.65
N SER A 133 -10.93 -5.65 13.72
CA SER A 133 -11.51 -4.30 13.60
C SER A 133 -10.54 -3.31 12.97
N TYR A 134 -9.25 -3.40 13.29
CA TYR A 134 -8.22 -2.55 12.68
C TYR A 134 -7.99 -2.92 11.22
N PHE A 135 -7.98 -4.19 10.89
CA PHE A 135 -7.89 -4.65 9.50
C PHE A 135 -9.09 -4.16 8.67
N ASN A 136 -10.31 -4.28 9.20
CA ASN A 136 -11.51 -3.71 8.58
C ASN A 136 -11.37 -2.20 8.36
N TYR A 137 -10.80 -1.48 9.34
CA TYR A 137 -10.54 -0.05 9.22
C TYR A 137 -9.57 0.27 8.06
N ILE A 138 -8.49 -0.51 7.90
CA ILE A 138 -7.57 -0.37 6.75
C ILE A 138 -8.32 -0.57 5.43
N ILE A 139 -9.09 -1.65 5.32
CA ILE A 139 -9.85 -1.98 4.11
C ILE A 139 -10.81 -0.86 3.75
N LEU A 140 -11.54 -0.31 4.72
CA LEU A 140 -12.50 0.76 4.48
C LEU A 140 -11.84 2.09 4.12
N GLN A 141 -10.70 2.44 4.72
CA GLN A 141 -9.93 3.61 4.32
C GLN A 141 -9.41 3.49 2.88
N LEU A 142 -8.96 2.30 2.48
CA LEU A 142 -8.52 2.03 1.12
C LEU A 142 -9.70 2.00 0.13
N SER A 143 -10.89 1.58 0.58
CA SER A 143 -12.10 1.61 -0.24
C SER A 143 -12.60 3.04 -0.49
N PHE A 144 -12.44 3.93 0.50
CA PHE A 144 -12.92 5.32 0.45
C PHE A 144 -11.83 6.32 0.86
N PRO A 145 -10.73 6.45 0.09
CA PRO A 145 -9.53 7.16 0.52
C PRO A 145 -9.73 8.67 0.69
N THR A 146 -10.78 9.25 0.12
CA THR A 146 -11.15 10.67 0.28
C THR A 146 -11.91 10.96 1.57
N VAL A 147 -12.39 9.93 2.28
CA VAL A 147 -13.05 10.07 3.57
C VAL A 147 -11.98 10.16 4.65
N ILE A 148 -11.42 11.34 4.82
CA ILE A 148 -10.31 11.60 5.75
C ILE A 148 -10.83 11.65 7.19
N ARG A 149 -10.05 11.14 8.13
CA ARG A 149 -10.31 11.26 9.57
C ARG A 149 -10.28 12.73 9.99
N ARG A 150 -11.26 13.19 10.75
CA ARG A 150 -11.36 14.55 11.26
C ARG A 150 -10.37 14.75 12.41
N GLU A 151 -9.97 15.99 12.67
CA GLU A 151 -8.94 16.33 13.66
C GLU A 151 -9.23 15.79 15.08
N LYS A 152 -10.48 15.80 15.52
CA LYS A 152 -10.89 15.34 16.85
C LYS A 152 -11.55 13.94 16.85
N GLU A 153 -11.65 13.30 15.69
CA GLU A 153 -12.24 12.01 15.51
C GLU A 153 -11.23 10.91 15.89
N ASP A 154 -11.58 9.98 16.77
CA ASP A 154 -10.75 8.81 16.98
C ASP A 154 -10.92 7.79 15.84
N TRP A 155 -10.10 6.75 15.81
CA TRP A 155 -10.12 5.78 14.70
C TRP A 155 -11.39 4.90 14.72
N ILE A 156 -12.03 4.71 15.88
CA ILE A 156 -13.27 3.94 16.02
C ILE A 156 -14.46 4.75 15.49
N GLU A 157 -14.49 6.05 15.80
CA GLU A 157 -15.50 6.97 15.27
C GLU A 157 -15.38 7.09 13.74
N HIS A 158 -14.13 7.18 13.24
CA HIS A 158 -13.87 7.20 11.80
C HIS A 158 -14.29 5.87 11.14
N LEU A 159 -13.97 4.71 11.75
CA LEU A 159 -14.42 3.40 11.29
C LEU A 159 -15.95 3.36 11.16
N SER A 160 -16.65 3.77 12.21
CA SER A 160 -18.12 3.81 12.21
C SER A 160 -18.69 4.69 11.09
N ARG A 161 -18.04 5.80 10.77
CA ARG A 161 -18.43 6.67 9.67
C ARG A 161 -18.17 6.03 8.30
N LEU A 162 -17.05 5.34 8.12
CA LEU A 162 -16.74 4.59 6.91
C LEU A 162 -17.74 3.44 6.69
N GLU A 163 -18.11 2.70 7.74
CA GLU A 163 -19.11 1.64 7.69
C GLU A 163 -20.50 2.16 7.27
N LYS A 164 -20.88 3.34 7.75
CA LYS A 164 -22.13 3.99 7.32
C LYS A 164 -22.08 4.35 5.82
N ILE A 165 -20.96 4.84 5.31
CA ILE A 165 -20.80 5.13 3.89
C ILE A 165 -20.89 3.84 3.07
N GLN A 166 -20.23 2.77 3.50
CA GLN A 166 -20.27 1.48 2.82
C GLN A 166 -21.69 0.93 2.70
N THR A 167 -22.49 1.06 3.76
CA THR A 167 -23.87 0.52 3.81
C THR A 167 -24.92 1.44 3.19
N SER A 168 -24.63 2.74 3.02
CA SER A 168 -25.58 3.71 2.48
C SER A 168 -25.83 3.56 0.97
N GLY A 169 -24.95 2.89 0.26
CA GLY A 169 -24.95 2.84 -1.22
C GLY A 169 -24.53 4.15 -1.91
N HIS A 170 -24.26 5.21 -1.14
CA HIS A 170 -23.75 6.49 -1.67
C HIS A 170 -22.25 6.59 -1.42
N HIS A 171 -21.48 6.16 -2.40
CA HIS A 171 -20.03 6.15 -2.29
C HIS A 171 -19.43 7.45 -2.83
N PRO A 172 -18.25 7.88 -2.30
CA PRO A 172 -17.48 8.97 -2.87
C PRO A 172 -17.13 8.70 -4.35
N GLU A 173 -16.88 9.76 -5.11
CA GLU A 173 -16.45 9.65 -6.51
C GLU A 173 -15.19 8.79 -6.67
N LEU A 174 -14.19 9.00 -5.79
CA LEU A 174 -13.02 8.13 -5.71
C LEU A 174 -13.30 7.00 -4.72
N ALA A 175 -13.62 5.85 -5.24
CA ALA A 175 -13.83 4.62 -4.48
C ALA A 175 -13.11 3.44 -5.12
N TYR A 176 -12.76 2.46 -4.30
CA TYR A 176 -12.08 1.24 -4.74
C TYR A 176 -12.83 0.00 -4.27
N ARG A 177 -12.91 -1.01 -5.14
CA ARG A 177 -13.23 -2.37 -4.75
C ARG A 177 -11.96 -3.01 -4.22
N VAL A 178 -11.96 -3.37 -2.93
CA VAL A 178 -10.78 -3.92 -2.24
C VAL A 178 -10.99 -5.38 -1.93
N VAL A 179 -10.02 -6.20 -2.31
CA VAL A 179 -9.96 -7.63 -2.01
C VAL A 179 -8.64 -7.96 -1.33
N TYR A 180 -8.59 -9.05 -0.56
CA TYR A 180 -7.34 -9.51 0.03
C TYR A 180 -7.21 -11.04 -0.01
N ARG A 181 -5.97 -11.50 -0.02
CA ARG A 181 -5.64 -12.94 0.02
C ARG A 181 -4.42 -13.18 0.90
N LEU A 182 -4.45 -14.25 1.66
CA LEU A 182 -3.27 -14.80 2.31
C LEU A 182 -2.61 -15.78 1.37
N LEU A 183 -1.37 -15.48 0.97
CA LEU A 183 -0.58 -16.31 0.07
C LEU A 183 0.62 -16.89 0.82
N ASP A 184 1.01 -18.10 0.46
CA ASP A 184 2.26 -18.72 0.91
C ASP A 184 3.25 -18.79 -0.26
N ALA A 185 4.43 -18.21 -0.11
CA ALA A 185 5.46 -18.20 -1.14
C ALA A 185 5.85 -19.62 -1.63
N ALA A 186 5.75 -20.63 -0.77
CA ALA A 186 6.01 -22.01 -1.13
C ALA A 186 5.10 -22.51 -2.28
N ASN A 187 3.86 -22.02 -2.35
CA ASN A 187 2.91 -22.38 -3.43
C ASN A 187 3.29 -21.76 -4.79
N TYR A 188 4.28 -20.89 -4.81
CA TYR A 188 4.77 -20.17 -6.01
C TYR A 188 6.23 -20.51 -6.35
N GLY A 189 6.72 -21.66 -5.87
CA GLY A 189 8.04 -22.16 -6.21
C GLY A 189 9.19 -21.64 -5.35
N VAL A 190 8.91 -20.92 -4.27
CA VAL A 190 9.93 -20.50 -3.31
C VAL A 190 10.13 -21.59 -2.25
N PRO A 191 11.35 -22.08 -1.98
CA PRO A 191 11.61 -23.16 -1.01
C PRO A 191 11.53 -22.66 0.44
N GLN A 192 10.49 -21.90 0.76
CA GLN A 192 10.25 -21.31 2.08
C GLN A 192 8.76 -21.11 2.31
N HIS A 193 8.25 -21.56 3.45
CA HIS A 193 6.92 -21.17 3.93
C HIS A 193 6.97 -19.72 4.42
N ARG A 194 6.42 -18.80 3.60
CA ARG A 194 6.35 -17.37 3.90
C ARG A 194 4.96 -16.86 3.58
N HIS A 195 4.14 -16.75 4.61
CA HIS A 195 2.78 -16.27 4.48
C HIS A 195 2.74 -14.73 4.46
N ARG A 196 2.05 -14.17 3.47
CA ARG A 196 1.83 -12.73 3.33
C ARG A 196 0.40 -12.44 2.90
N VAL A 197 -0.15 -11.39 3.47
CA VAL A 197 -1.43 -10.82 3.04
C VAL A 197 -1.15 -9.86 1.91
N PHE A 198 -1.85 -10.05 0.80
CA PHE A 198 -1.91 -9.07 -0.27
C PHE A 198 -3.28 -8.42 -0.27
N ILE A 199 -3.30 -7.08 -0.28
CA ILE A 199 -4.50 -6.25 -0.36
C ILE A 199 -4.45 -5.58 -1.72
N VAL A 200 -5.46 -5.86 -2.55
CA VAL A 200 -5.53 -5.36 -3.93
C VAL A 200 -6.77 -4.52 -4.10
N GLY A 201 -6.62 -3.35 -4.69
CA GLY A 201 -7.75 -2.46 -4.99
C GLY A 201 -7.85 -2.16 -6.47
N PHE A 202 -9.09 -2.10 -6.93
CA PHE A 202 -9.49 -1.70 -8.29
C PHE A 202 -10.37 -0.47 -8.17
N ARG A 203 -10.03 0.62 -8.86
CA ARG A 203 -10.88 1.80 -8.85
C ARG A 203 -12.25 1.47 -9.42
N SER A 204 -13.30 1.92 -8.76
CA SER A 204 -14.67 1.45 -9.00
C SER A 204 -15.20 1.78 -10.39
N ASP A 205 -14.70 2.85 -11.03
CA ASP A 205 -15.05 3.25 -12.39
C ASP A 205 -14.57 2.27 -13.48
N LEU A 206 -13.65 1.36 -13.14
CA LEU A 206 -13.12 0.38 -14.09
C LEU A 206 -14.07 -0.78 -14.37
N GLY A 207 -15.12 -0.97 -13.56
CA GLY A 207 -16.07 -2.06 -13.71
C GLY A 207 -15.47 -3.47 -13.61
N VAL A 208 -14.30 -3.60 -12.96
CA VAL A 208 -13.63 -4.89 -12.79
C VAL A 208 -14.35 -5.70 -11.71
N GLU A 209 -14.76 -6.92 -12.07
CA GLU A 209 -15.22 -7.93 -11.11
C GLU A 209 -14.09 -8.92 -10.80
N TRP A 210 -13.94 -9.26 -9.52
CA TRP A 210 -12.91 -10.19 -9.02
C TRP A 210 -13.55 -11.36 -8.32
#